data_0fb0100c3f7600fbc2b563e5a37daf52
#
_entry.id   0fb0100c3f7600fbc2b563e5a37daf52
#
_cell.length_a   1.000
_cell.length_b   1.000
_cell.length_c   1.000
_cell.angle_alpha   90.00
_cell.angle_beta   90.00
_cell.angle_gamma   90.00
#
_symmetry.space_group_name_H-M   'P 1'
#
loop_
_entity.id
_entity.type
_entity.pdbx_description
1 polymer ?
#
loop_
_entity_poly.entity_id
_entity_poly.type
_entity_poly.pdbx_seq_one_letter_code
_entity_poly.pdbx_strand_id
1 'polypeptide(L)'
;MEAVAAARRDLPPGGPVKTDYVFQGEGADGAPTDVRLSELFEPGKDSLAIYSFMFPRDPGDLTPGPPGGETAGLPLAEGPCPTCTALLDQLDGAAEHVSQKLNLAVMAKAPLARVLTFGRERGWRRLRLLSSAGNSYNADYLAETPEGAQRPMLTVFHRDGDAIRHFWSSELFYAPTDPGQEPRHVGTLEPLWNLFDLTPEGRPLNWVEQFSY
;
A
#
# COMPACT_ATOMS: atom_id res chain seq x y z
N MET A 1 13.89 -10.35 -15.19
CA MET A 1 12.63 -9.58 -15.02
C MET A 1 11.50 -10.13 -15.91
N GLU A 2 11.70 -10.28 -17.25
CA GLU A 2 10.60 -10.74 -18.15
C GLU A 2 10.02 -12.10 -17.77
N ALA A 3 10.85 -13.09 -17.43
CA ALA A 3 10.36 -14.42 -17.03
C ALA A 3 9.44 -14.38 -15.79
N VAL A 4 9.75 -13.54 -14.81
CA VAL A 4 8.92 -13.36 -13.61
C VAL A 4 7.61 -12.65 -13.97
N ALA A 5 7.67 -11.65 -14.83
CA ALA A 5 6.47 -10.94 -15.30
C ALA A 5 5.57 -11.87 -16.12
N ALA A 6 6.15 -12.71 -16.99
CA ALA A 6 5.41 -13.73 -17.75
C ALA A 6 4.75 -14.75 -16.80
N ALA A 7 5.51 -15.33 -15.88
CA ALA A 7 4.98 -16.29 -14.90
C ALA A 7 3.83 -15.69 -14.06
N ARG A 8 3.89 -14.39 -13.74
CA ARG A 8 2.79 -13.71 -13.03
C ARG A 8 1.55 -13.56 -13.90
N ARG A 9 1.70 -13.25 -15.19
CA ARG A 9 0.57 -13.17 -16.13
C ARG A 9 -0.10 -14.53 -16.36
N ASP A 10 0.67 -15.61 -16.24
CA ASP A 10 0.20 -17.00 -16.41
C ASP A 10 -0.47 -17.57 -15.13
N LEU A 11 -0.56 -16.80 -14.05
CA LEU A 11 -1.30 -17.20 -12.86
C LEU A 11 -2.78 -17.45 -13.19
N PRO A 12 -3.44 -18.38 -12.50
CA PRO A 12 -4.89 -18.54 -12.61
C PRO A 12 -5.62 -17.23 -12.33
N PRO A 13 -6.86 -17.06 -12.84
CA PRO A 13 -7.64 -15.81 -12.64
C PRO A 13 -7.87 -15.42 -11.18
N GLY A 14 -7.59 -16.32 -10.25
CA GLY A 14 -7.80 -16.10 -8.82
C GLY A 14 -9.23 -16.37 -8.36
N GLY A 15 -9.41 -16.40 -7.05
CA GLY A 15 -10.71 -16.63 -6.42
C GLY A 15 -11.64 -15.42 -6.53
N PRO A 16 -12.99 -15.64 -6.59
CA PRO A 16 -13.93 -14.54 -6.54
C PRO A 16 -13.88 -13.84 -5.18
N VAL A 17 -13.95 -12.52 -5.19
CA VAL A 17 -14.13 -11.72 -3.98
C VAL A 17 -15.51 -11.96 -3.42
N LYS A 18 -15.60 -12.39 -2.15
CA LYS A 18 -16.86 -12.80 -1.53
C LYS A 18 -17.63 -11.64 -0.89
N THR A 19 -16.92 -10.58 -0.56
CA THR A 19 -17.48 -9.41 0.15
C THR A 19 -17.16 -8.15 -0.62
N ASP A 20 -18.17 -7.35 -0.93
CA ASP A 20 -17.98 -6.01 -1.48
C ASP A 20 -17.70 -5.06 -0.31
N TYR A 21 -16.42 -5.00 0.11
CA TYR A 21 -15.99 -4.23 1.27
C TYR A 21 -16.38 -2.77 1.14
N VAL A 22 -16.83 -2.19 2.24
CA VAL A 22 -17.12 -0.75 2.34
C VAL A 22 -15.97 -0.09 3.10
N PHE A 23 -15.30 0.83 2.44
CA PHE A 23 -14.24 1.67 2.97
C PHE A 23 -14.77 3.07 3.21
N GLN A 24 -14.06 3.85 4.00
CA GLN A 24 -14.28 5.29 4.05
C GLN A 24 -13.28 6.01 3.16
N GLY A 25 -13.76 6.95 2.35
CA GLY A 25 -12.96 7.82 1.49
C GLY A 25 -13.41 9.27 1.58
N GLU A 26 -12.68 10.18 0.94
CA GLU A 26 -13.06 11.58 0.81
C GLU A 26 -13.96 11.76 -0.40
N GLY A 27 -15.16 12.30 -0.18
CA GLY A 27 -16.09 12.65 -1.25
C GLY A 27 -15.68 13.91 -2.01
N ALA A 28 -16.37 14.23 -3.10
CA ALA A 28 -16.07 15.40 -3.92
C ALA A 28 -16.24 16.74 -3.17
N ASP A 29 -17.01 16.74 -2.10
CA ASP A 29 -17.24 17.87 -1.19
C ASP A 29 -16.23 17.93 -0.02
N GLY A 30 -15.27 16.97 0.02
CA GLY A 30 -14.31 16.83 1.11
C GLY A 30 -14.87 16.13 2.35
N ALA A 31 -16.14 15.69 2.33
CA ALA A 31 -16.74 14.96 3.44
C ALA A 31 -16.39 13.46 3.37
N PRO A 32 -16.36 12.76 4.54
CA PRO A 32 -16.24 11.30 4.53
C PRO A 32 -17.40 10.65 3.79
N THR A 33 -17.11 9.70 2.92
CA THR A 33 -18.11 8.93 2.17
C THR A 33 -17.74 7.45 2.18
N ASP A 34 -18.78 6.61 2.10
CA ASP A 34 -18.60 5.18 1.91
C ASP A 34 -18.23 4.89 0.46
N VAL A 35 -17.24 4.03 0.28
CA VAL A 35 -16.74 3.60 -1.03
C VAL A 35 -16.65 2.07 -1.04
N ARG A 36 -17.37 1.42 -1.95
CA ARG A 36 -17.29 -0.03 -2.10
C ARG A 36 -16.08 -0.45 -2.90
N LEU A 37 -15.58 -1.66 -2.66
CA LEU A 37 -14.50 -2.23 -3.47
C LEU A 37 -14.86 -2.22 -4.96
N SER A 38 -16.09 -2.57 -5.30
CA SER A 38 -16.59 -2.57 -6.68
C SER A 38 -16.58 -1.18 -7.33
N GLU A 39 -16.72 -0.12 -6.54
CA GLU A 39 -16.70 1.28 -7.00
C GLU A 39 -15.29 1.83 -7.22
N LEU A 40 -14.26 1.08 -6.85
CA LEU A 40 -12.86 1.44 -7.11
C LEU A 40 -12.44 1.16 -8.56
N PHE A 41 -13.27 0.49 -9.34
CA PHE A 41 -13.02 0.20 -10.75
C PHE A 41 -13.68 1.26 -11.64
N GLU A 42 -12.88 2.14 -12.19
CA GLU A 42 -13.33 3.12 -13.17
C GLU A 42 -13.68 2.45 -14.52
N PRO A 43 -14.56 3.05 -15.31
CA PRO A 43 -14.89 2.53 -16.63
C PRO A 43 -13.66 2.33 -17.51
N GLY A 44 -13.57 1.17 -18.17
CA GLY A 44 -12.48 0.85 -19.09
C GLY A 44 -11.18 0.38 -18.41
N LYS A 45 -11.18 0.17 -17.09
CA LYS A 45 -10.04 -0.35 -16.33
C LYS A 45 -10.49 -1.52 -15.46
N ASP A 46 -10.04 -2.72 -15.80
CA ASP A 46 -10.44 -3.96 -15.12
C ASP A 46 -9.43 -4.45 -14.08
N SER A 47 -8.31 -3.76 -13.90
CA SER A 47 -7.35 -4.05 -12.85
C SER A 47 -7.36 -2.97 -11.78
N LEU A 48 -7.25 -3.41 -10.51
CA LEU A 48 -7.17 -2.56 -9.32
C LEU A 48 -6.00 -3.02 -8.46
N ALA A 49 -5.07 -2.13 -8.18
CA ALA A 49 -4.01 -2.34 -7.21
C ALA A 49 -4.32 -1.57 -5.92
N ILE A 50 -4.31 -2.26 -4.79
CA ILE A 50 -4.47 -1.66 -3.46
C ILE A 50 -3.20 -1.90 -2.66
N TYR A 51 -2.59 -0.83 -2.18
CA TYR A 51 -1.49 -0.91 -1.23
C TYR A 51 -2.01 -0.72 0.19
N SER A 52 -1.80 -1.71 1.05
CA SER A 52 -2.12 -1.63 2.48
C SER A 52 -0.97 -0.94 3.21
N PHE A 53 -1.18 0.31 3.53
CA PHE A 53 -0.28 1.18 4.26
C PHE A 53 -0.35 0.90 5.76
N MET A 54 0.77 0.56 6.38
CA MET A 54 0.82 0.38 7.84
C MET A 54 0.65 1.73 8.55
N PHE A 55 -0.58 2.04 8.88
CA PHE A 55 -1.02 3.12 9.74
C PHE A 55 -2.19 2.59 10.58
N PRO A 56 -1.95 2.12 11.81
CA PRO A 56 -0.70 2.23 12.60
C PRO A 56 0.47 1.37 12.06
N ARG A 57 1.69 1.76 12.44
CA ARG A 57 2.93 1.02 12.15
C ARG A 57 3.05 -0.28 12.94
N ASP A 58 4.04 -1.10 12.61
CA ASP A 58 4.40 -2.24 13.45
C ASP A 58 4.79 -1.77 14.86
N PRO A 59 4.25 -2.40 15.92
CA PRO A 59 4.57 -2.00 17.29
C PRO A 59 6.06 -2.12 17.67
N GLY A 60 6.82 -2.95 16.98
CA GLY A 60 8.26 -3.12 17.15
C GLY A 60 9.11 -2.09 16.40
N ASP A 61 8.50 -1.27 15.53
CA ASP A 61 9.21 -0.23 14.80
C ASP A 61 9.42 1.01 15.70
N LEU A 62 10.66 1.17 16.16
CA LEU A 62 11.09 2.28 17.03
C LEU A 62 11.69 3.46 16.26
N THR A 63 11.64 3.46 14.94
CA THR A 63 12.07 4.60 14.11
C THR A 63 11.32 5.87 14.54
N PRO A 64 11.98 7.03 14.69
CA PRO A 64 11.31 8.27 15.08
C PRO A 64 10.07 8.58 14.22
N GLY A 65 9.04 9.16 14.83
CA GLY A 65 7.84 9.61 14.13
C GLY A 65 8.08 10.81 13.21
N PRO A 66 7.04 11.28 12.50
CA PRO A 66 7.13 12.49 11.70
C PRO A 66 7.68 13.69 12.51
N PRO A 67 8.53 14.56 11.90
CA PRO A 67 9.17 15.65 12.63
C PRO A 67 8.23 16.85 12.94
N GLY A 68 7.01 16.84 12.40
CA GLY A 68 6.03 17.93 12.57
C GLY A 68 4.65 17.54 12.06
N GLY A 69 3.71 18.48 12.16
CA GLY A 69 2.30 18.27 11.82
C GLY A 69 1.50 17.68 12.98
N GLU A 70 0.21 17.48 12.77
CA GLU A 70 -0.70 16.88 13.76
C GLU A 70 -0.32 15.40 14.02
N THR A 71 0.14 14.71 12.98
CA THR A 71 0.53 13.28 13.05
C THR A 71 1.74 13.08 13.98
N ALA A 72 2.63 14.05 14.10
CA ALA A 72 3.76 14.00 15.05
C ALA A 72 3.32 13.92 16.51
N GLY A 73 2.10 14.36 16.84
CA GLY A 73 1.53 14.28 18.18
C GLY A 73 0.96 12.92 18.57
N LEU A 74 0.91 11.96 17.65
CA LEU A 74 0.41 10.62 17.94
C LEU A 74 1.43 9.81 18.75
N PRO A 75 0.97 8.89 19.62
CA PRO A 75 1.83 7.86 20.16
C PRO A 75 2.56 7.12 19.04
N LEU A 76 3.84 6.78 19.23
CA LEU A 76 4.68 6.20 18.18
C LEU A 76 4.04 4.97 17.52
N ALA A 77 3.49 4.06 18.32
CA ALA A 77 2.83 2.86 17.82
C ALA A 77 1.51 3.11 17.06
N GLU A 78 0.91 4.31 17.23
CA GLU A 78 -0.28 4.72 16.48
C GLU A 78 0.06 5.51 15.22
N GLY A 79 1.34 5.86 15.04
CA GLY A 79 1.84 6.65 13.92
C GLY A 79 1.97 5.84 12.62
N PRO A 80 2.24 6.51 11.50
CA PRO A 80 2.49 5.87 10.22
C PRO A 80 3.88 5.20 10.17
N CYS A 81 4.01 4.16 9.37
CA CYS A 81 5.29 3.49 9.10
C CYS A 81 6.17 4.36 8.18
N PRO A 82 7.43 4.62 8.52
CA PRO A 82 8.33 5.45 7.72
C PRO A 82 8.68 4.82 6.36
N THR A 83 8.96 3.52 6.30
CA THR A 83 9.27 2.80 5.06
C THR A 83 8.07 2.82 4.10
N CYS A 84 6.85 2.54 4.60
CA CYS A 84 5.65 2.67 3.78
C CYS A 84 5.45 4.11 3.30
N THR A 85 5.79 5.11 4.12
CA THR A 85 5.69 6.52 3.75
C THR A 85 6.65 6.87 2.61
N ALA A 86 7.90 6.39 2.67
CA ALA A 86 8.87 6.57 1.60
C ALA A 86 8.39 5.96 0.27
N LEU A 87 7.77 4.77 0.32
CA LEU A 87 7.13 4.16 -0.83
C LEU A 87 6.02 5.05 -1.39
N LEU A 88 5.12 5.56 -0.54
CA LEU A 88 3.99 6.38 -0.97
C LEU A 88 4.42 7.76 -1.49
N ASP A 89 5.49 8.36 -0.95
CA ASP A 89 6.08 9.59 -1.49
C ASP A 89 6.52 9.42 -2.95
N GLN A 90 7.09 8.26 -3.28
CA GLN A 90 7.52 7.91 -4.64
C GLN A 90 6.32 7.54 -5.53
N LEU A 91 5.35 6.82 -4.97
CA LEU A 91 4.16 6.35 -5.70
C LEU A 91 3.22 7.51 -6.06
N ASP A 92 3.07 8.54 -5.21
CA ASP A 92 2.25 9.71 -5.51
C ASP A 92 2.71 10.39 -6.80
N GLY A 93 4.03 10.50 -7.00
CA GLY A 93 4.59 11.05 -8.23
C GLY A 93 4.21 10.26 -9.49
N ALA A 94 4.05 8.94 -9.39
CA ALA A 94 3.71 8.04 -10.49
C ALA A 94 2.19 7.82 -10.66
N ALA A 95 1.40 8.12 -9.63
CA ALA A 95 -0.01 7.71 -9.54
C ALA A 95 -0.87 8.21 -10.71
N GLU A 96 -0.65 9.44 -11.18
CA GLU A 96 -1.37 10.00 -12.32
C GLU A 96 -1.15 9.21 -13.62
N HIS A 97 0.09 8.75 -13.86
CA HIS A 97 0.43 7.94 -15.03
C HIS A 97 -0.10 6.51 -14.91
N VAL A 98 0.04 5.92 -13.73
CA VAL A 98 -0.48 4.58 -13.41
C VAL A 98 -1.99 4.54 -13.57
N SER A 99 -2.69 5.56 -13.05
CA SER A 99 -4.16 5.65 -13.08
C SER A 99 -4.76 5.80 -14.49
N GLN A 100 -3.96 6.05 -15.51
CA GLN A 100 -4.44 5.99 -16.90
C GLN A 100 -4.71 4.56 -17.38
N LYS A 101 -4.14 3.54 -16.75
CA LYS A 101 -4.19 2.15 -17.21
C LYS A 101 -4.77 1.17 -16.20
N LEU A 102 -4.64 1.45 -14.92
CA LEU A 102 -5.23 0.63 -13.86
C LEU A 102 -5.76 1.52 -12.73
N ASN A 103 -6.64 0.98 -11.92
CA ASN A 103 -7.11 1.67 -10.72
C ASN A 103 -6.08 1.47 -9.60
N LEU A 104 -5.79 2.54 -8.87
CA LEU A 104 -4.83 2.55 -7.77
C LEU A 104 -5.49 3.14 -6.52
N ALA A 105 -5.37 2.46 -5.39
CA ALA A 105 -5.80 2.96 -4.09
C ALA A 105 -4.78 2.62 -3.00
N VAL A 106 -4.76 3.43 -1.96
CA VAL A 106 -3.99 3.20 -0.74
C VAL A 106 -4.98 3.02 0.41
N MET A 107 -4.82 1.94 1.15
CA MET A 107 -5.67 1.55 2.26
C MET A 107 -4.91 1.60 3.57
N ALA A 108 -5.49 2.18 4.61
CA ALA A 108 -4.92 2.13 5.96
C ALA A 108 -5.97 1.70 6.99
N LYS A 109 -5.54 0.99 8.05
CA LYS A 109 -6.40 0.58 9.17
C LYS A 109 -6.64 1.71 10.19
N ALA A 110 -6.24 2.92 9.88
CA ALA A 110 -6.46 4.11 10.70
C ALA A 110 -7.78 4.83 10.34
N PRO A 111 -8.35 5.63 11.24
CA PRO A 111 -9.48 6.50 10.91
C PRO A 111 -9.18 7.39 9.71
N LEU A 112 -10.15 7.57 8.80
CA LEU A 112 -9.97 8.34 7.56
C LEU A 112 -9.34 9.72 7.80
N ALA A 113 -9.81 10.45 8.82
CA ALA A 113 -9.29 11.78 9.13
C ALA A 113 -7.77 11.77 9.38
N ARG A 114 -7.23 10.75 10.09
CA ARG A 114 -5.77 10.59 10.30
C ARG A 114 -5.04 10.33 8.99
N VAL A 115 -5.59 9.44 8.14
CA VAL A 115 -5.00 9.10 6.84
C VAL A 115 -4.91 10.32 5.94
N LEU A 116 -5.99 11.09 5.83
CA LEU A 116 -6.05 12.29 5.00
C LEU A 116 -5.17 13.42 5.56
N THR A 117 -5.14 13.61 6.88
CA THR A 117 -4.26 14.61 7.51
C THR A 117 -2.80 14.30 7.19
N PHE A 118 -2.37 13.05 7.39
CA PHE A 118 -1.00 12.66 7.09
C PHE A 118 -0.69 12.78 5.59
N GLY A 119 -1.60 12.38 4.70
CA GLY A 119 -1.44 12.56 3.26
C GLY A 119 -1.22 14.03 2.87
N ARG A 120 -1.97 14.95 3.48
CA ARG A 120 -1.78 16.40 3.30
C ARG A 120 -0.44 16.89 3.83
N GLU A 121 -0.01 16.42 5.00
CA GLU A 121 1.30 16.74 5.60
C GLU A 121 2.46 16.28 4.72
N ARG A 122 2.33 15.13 4.05
CA ARG A 122 3.31 14.61 3.08
C ARG A 122 3.22 15.27 1.72
N GLY A 123 2.14 15.99 1.42
CA GLY A 123 1.90 16.60 0.11
C GLY A 123 1.41 15.62 -0.95
N TRP A 124 0.86 14.46 -0.57
CA TRP A 124 0.24 13.52 -1.51
C TRP A 124 -1.03 14.12 -2.09
N ARG A 125 -1.11 14.15 -3.41
CA ARG A 125 -2.20 14.82 -4.15
C ARG A 125 -2.88 13.91 -5.16
N ARG A 126 -2.28 12.78 -5.49
CA ARG A 126 -2.71 11.89 -6.58
C ARG A 126 -3.12 10.51 -6.08
N LEU A 127 -2.71 10.15 -4.87
CA LEU A 127 -3.09 8.89 -4.25
C LEU A 127 -4.54 8.94 -3.77
N ARG A 128 -5.34 7.94 -4.13
CA ARG A 128 -6.67 7.74 -3.56
C ARG A 128 -6.51 7.07 -2.20
N LEU A 129 -6.67 7.85 -1.13
CA LEU A 129 -6.50 7.40 0.25
C LEU A 129 -7.84 6.94 0.83
N LEU A 130 -7.86 5.75 1.42
CA LEU A 130 -9.04 5.12 1.99
C LEU A 130 -8.75 4.58 3.39
N SER A 131 -9.79 4.44 4.21
CA SER A 131 -9.73 3.78 5.51
C SER A 131 -10.47 2.46 5.49
N SER A 132 -9.84 1.40 5.99
CA SER A 132 -10.42 0.08 6.27
C SER A 132 -10.70 -0.14 7.75
N ALA A 133 -10.66 0.91 8.59
CA ALA A 133 -10.82 0.78 10.05
C ALA A 133 -12.14 0.09 10.46
N GLY A 134 -13.19 0.22 9.65
CA GLY A 134 -14.52 -0.31 9.93
C GLY A 134 -14.81 -1.69 9.33
N ASN A 135 -13.84 -2.36 8.68
CA ASN A 135 -14.09 -3.64 8.01
C ASN A 135 -12.95 -4.65 8.20
N SER A 136 -13.15 -5.87 7.69
CA SER A 136 -12.20 -6.99 7.80
C SER A 136 -11.20 -7.09 6.64
N TYR A 137 -11.18 -6.15 5.70
CA TYR A 137 -10.35 -6.23 4.49
C TYR A 137 -8.89 -6.56 4.79
N ASN A 138 -8.26 -5.87 5.76
CA ASN A 138 -6.85 -6.08 6.08
C ASN A 138 -6.59 -7.51 6.57
N ALA A 139 -7.44 -8.05 7.43
CA ALA A 139 -7.34 -9.42 7.93
C ALA A 139 -7.58 -10.45 6.81
N ASP A 140 -8.60 -10.24 5.97
CA ASP A 140 -9.00 -11.17 4.91
C ASP A 140 -7.94 -11.27 3.79
N TYR A 141 -7.16 -10.20 3.57
CA TYR A 141 -6.06 -10.17 2.59
C TYR A 141 -4.66 -10.17 3.23
N LEU A 142 -4.54 -10.65 4.47
CA LEU A 142 -3.28 -10.84 5.19
C LEU A 142 -2.46 -9.55 5.40
N ALA A 143 -3.10 -8.41 5.30
CA ALA A 143 -2.53 -7.10 5.64
C ALA A 143 -2.64 -6.78 7.14
N GLU A 144 -3.20 -7.70 7.93
CA GLU A 144 -3.32 -7.64 9.39
C GLU A 144 -3.08 -9.04 9.96
N THR A 145 -2.25 -9.13 11.01
CA THR A 145 -2.02 -10.40 11.70
C THR A 145 -3.20 -10.72 12.65
N PRO A 146 -3.32 -11.96 13.16
CA PRO A 146 -4.33 -12.29 14.15
C PRO A 146 -4.26 -11.44 15.42
N GLU A 147 -3.08 -10.90 15.75
CA GLU A 147 -2.83 -10.02 16.89
C GLU A 147 -3.12 -8.54 16.59
N GLY A 148 -3.51 -8.22 15.34
CA GLY A 148 -3.87 -6.87 14.90
C GLY A 148 -2.71 -6.02 14.34
N ALA A 149 -1.49 -6.58 14.25
CA ALA A 149 -0.36 -5.87 13.64
C ALA A 149 -0.56 -5.75 12.12
N GLN A 150 -0.31 -4.57 11.58
CA GLN A 150 -0.47 -4.31 10.15
C GLN A 150 0.71 -4.86 9.34
N ARG A 151 0.45 -5.18 8.05
CA ARG A 151 1.44 -5.66 7.08
C ARG A 151 1.37 -4.83 5.79
N PRO A 152 2.51 -4.54 5.15
CA PRO A 152 2.58 -3.75 3.92
C PRO A 152 2.28 -4.63 2.71
N MET A 153 1.00 -4.86 2.45
CA MET A 153 0.55 -5.73 1.36
C MET A 153 0.22 -4.95 0.10
N LEU A 154 0.71 -5.42 -1.03
CA LEU A 154 0.17 -5.07 -2.34
C LEU A 154 -0.81 -6.15 -2.76
N THR A 155 -2.07 -5.78 -2.96
CA THR A 155 -3.13 -6.69 -3.40
C THR A 155 -3.66 -6.24 -4.75
N VAL A 156 -3.72 -7.16 -5.71
CA VAL A 156 -4.22 -6.89 -7.06
C VAL A 156 -5.51 -7.65 -7.28
N PHE A 157 -6.52 -6.92 -7.72
CA PHE A 157 -7.81 -7.45 -8.14
C PHE A 157 -7.99 -7.27 -9.64
N HIS A 158 -8.76 -8.17 -10.24
CA HIS A 158 -9.17 -8.07 -11.63
C HIS A 158 -10.67 -8.28 -11.76
N ARG A 159 -11.33 -7.40 -12.52
CA ARG A 159 -12.76 -7.51 -12.83
C ARG A 159 -12.92 -8.23 -14.16
N ASP A 160 -13.71 -9.30 -14.15
CA ASP A 160 -14.09 -10.11 -15.31
C ASP A 160 -15.61 -10.09 -15.42
N GLY A 161 -16.16 -9.23 -16.28
CA GLY A 161 -17.58 -8.94 -16.31
C GLY A 161 -18.06 -8.35 -14.97
N ASP A 162 -19.02 -9.03 -14.33
CA ASP A 162 -19.58 -8.63 -13.03
C ASP A 162 -18.78 -9.22 -11.84
N ALA A 163 -17.83 -10.10 -12.10
CA ALA A 163 -17.04 -10.77 -11.06
C ALA A 163 -15.74 -10.05 -10.77
N ILE A 164 -15.48 -9.72 -9.51
CA ILE A 164 -14.17 -9.26 -9.05
C ILE A 164 -13.42 -10.46 -8.49
N ARG A 165 -12.18 -10.65 -8.92
CA ARG A 165 -11.30 -11.74 -8.50
C ARG A 165 -10.05 -11.19 -7.81
N HIS A 166 -9.61 -11.85 -6.76
CA HIS A 166 -8.30 -11.62 -6.16
C HIS A 166 -7.24 -12.31 -7.02
N PHE A 167 -6.51 -11.53 -7.81
CA PHE A 167 -5.53 -12.04 -8.76
C PHE A 167 -4.21 -12.42 -8.09
N TRP A 168 -3.66 -11.52 -7.26
CA TRP A 168 -2.34 -11.69 -6.68
C TRP A 168 -2.12 -10.77 -5.48
N SER A 169 -1.30 -11.21 -4.51
CA SER A 169 -0.82 -10.36 -3.42
C SER A 169 0.65 -10.63 -3.12
N SER A 170 1.33 -9.62 -2.58
CA SER A 170 2.68 -9.76 -2.04
C SER A 170 2.84 -8.85 -0.83
N GLU A 171 3.43 -9.40 0.22
CA GLU A 171 4.03 -8.61 1.29
C GLU A 171 5.31 -7.97 0.75
N LEU A 172 5.61 -6.71 1.11
CA LEU A 172 6.67 -5.96 0.42
C LEU A 172 7.92 -5.73 1.26
N PHE A 173 7.93 -5.92 2.59
CA PHE A 173 9.07 -5.52 3.41
C PHE A 173 9.63 -6.61 4.32
N TYR A 174 8.79 -7.44 4.92
CA TYR A 174 9.19 -8.33 6.02
C TYR A 174 9.24 -9.81 5.67
N ALA A 175 8.77 -10.18 4.48
CA ALA A 175 8.84 -11.56 4.05
C ALA A 175 10.32 -12.04 4.03
N PRO A 176 10.65 -13.18 4.65
CA PRO A 176 12.02 -13.69 4.63
C PRO A 176 12.42 -14.05 3.19
N THR A 177 13.68 -13.80 2.88
CA THR A 177 14.27 -14.22 1.60
C THR A 177 14.83 -15.64 1.71
N ASP A 178 15.00 -16.29 0.57
CA ASP A 178 15.71 -17.56 0.52
C ASP A 178 17.18 -17.37 0.94
N PRO A 179 17.83 -18.40 1.53
CA PRO A 179 19.22 -18.32 1.94
C PRO A 179 20.15 -17.87 0.79
N GLY A 180 20.94 -16.83 1.05
CA GLY A 180 21.89 -16.28 0.07
C GLY A 180 21.28 -15.34 -0.96
N GLN A 181 19.99 -15.01 -0.85
CA GLN A 181 19.30 -14.02 -1.69
C GLN A 181 19.08 -12.70 -0.93
N GLU A 182 19.16 -11.60 -1.66
CA GLU A 182 18.74 -10.31 -1.17
C GLU A 182 17.21 -10.14 -1.23
N PRO A 183 16.61 -9.31 -0.37
CA PRO A 183 15.16 -9.09 -0.33
C PRO A 183 14.64 -8.32 -1.55
N ARG A 184 14.54 -8.98 -2.69
CA ARG A 184 14.12 -8.37 -3.98
C ARG A 184 12.62 -8.02 -4.04
N HIS A 185 11.81 -8.48 -3.10
CA HIS A 185 10.42 -8.03 -2.92
C HIS A 185 10.36 -6.58 -2.42
N VAL A 186 11.35 -6.15 -1.61
CA VAL A 186 11.54 -4.75 -1.25
C VAL A 186 11.89 -3.95 -2.51
N GLY A 187 11.23 -2.81 -2.70
CA GLY A 187 11.44 -1.96 -3.87
C GLY A 187 10.74 -2.40 -5.14
N THR A 188 9.80 -3.34 -5.07
CA THR A 188 8.97 -3.73 -6.24
C THR A 188 8.23 -2.52 -6.84
N LEU A 189 7.80 -1.58 -6.00
CA LEU A 189 7.07 -0.36 -6.40
C LEU A 189 7.92 0.91 -6.34
N GLU A 190 9.18 0.83 -5.90
CA GLU A 190 10.00 1.99 -5.54
C GLU A 190 11.19 2.14 -6.48
N PRO A 191 11.35 3.29 -7.13
CA PRO A 191 12.56 3.63 -7.89
C PRO A 191 13.82 3.62 -7.02
N LEU A 192 13.73 3.97 -5.73
CA LEU A 192 14.84 4.07 -4.79
C LEU A 192 15.70 2.80 -4.77
N TRP A 193 15.08 1.66 -4.50
CA TRP A 193 15.78 0.37 -4.40
C TRP A 193 16.33 -0.09 -5.74
N ASN A 194 15.64 0.22 -6.84
CA ASN A 194 16.11 -0.06 -8.19
C ASN A 194 17.35 0.78 -8.54
N LEU A 195 17.44 2.03 -8.04
CA LEU A 195 18.63 2.87 -8.24
C LEU A 195 19.84 2.32 -7.46
N PHE A 196 19.66 1.86 -6.23
CA PHE A 196 20.73 1.21 -5.48
C PHE A 196 21.27 -0.03 -6.22
N ASP A 197 20.39 -0.82 -6.83
CA ASP A 197 20.80 -1.99 -7.62
C ASP A 197 21.68 -1.65 -8.85
N LEU A 198 21.71 -0.40 -9.26
CA LEU A 198 22.55 0.08 -10.37
C LEU A 198 23.94 0.60 -9.92
N THR A 199 24.20 0.63 -8.62
CA THR A 199 25.48 1.11 -8.07
C THR A 199 26.43 -0.06 -7.73
N PRO A 200 27.76 0.17 -7.72
CA PRO A 200 28.71 -0.86 -7.29
C PRO A 200 28.49 -1.33 -5.84
N GLU A 201 27.97 -0.46 -4.98
CA GLU A 201 27.72 -0.73 -3.56
C GLU A 201 26.45 -1.58 -3.35
N GLY A 202 25.52 -1.53 -4.30
CA GLY A 202 24.24 -2.22 -4.21
C GLY A 202 23.32 -1.66 -3.10
N ARG A 203 22.44 -2.51 -2.60
CA ARG A 203 21.46 -2.14 -1.57
C ARG A 203 22.10 -1.98 -0.19
N PRO A 204 21.85 -0.88 0.54
CA PRO A 204 22.35 -0.72 1.90
C PRO A 204 21.62 -1.68 2.87
N LEU A 205 22.35 -2.69 3.37
CA LEU A 205 21.76 -3.80 4.16
C LEU A 205 21.21 -3.39 5.53
N ASN A 206 21.71 -2.29 6.12
CA ASN A 206 21.34 -1.84 7.47
C ASN A 206 20.78 -0.42 7.47
N TRP A 207 20.16 -0.01 6.37
CA TRP A 207 19.54 1.30 6.23
C TRP A 207 18.03 1.16 6.15
N VAL A 208 17.33 2.05 6.83
CA VAL A 208 15.87 2.15 6.84
C VAL A 208 15.49 3.58 6.52
N GLU A 209 14.48 3.74 5.70
CA GLU A 209 13.92 5.04 5.35
C GLU A 209 13.39 5.75 6.61
N GLN A 210 13.54 7.07 6.62
CA GLN A 210 13.09 7.93 7.70
C GLN A 210 12.16 9.04 7.16
N PHE A 211 11.44 9.69 8.07
CA PHE A 211 10.59 10.82 7.67
C PHE A 211 11.39 12.07 7.31
N SER A 212 12.61 12.19 7.82
CA SER A 212 13.57 13.28 7.56
C SER A 212 14.99 12.77 7.75
N TYR A 213 15.94 13.41 7.08
CA TYR A 213 17.36 13.14 7.14
C TYR A 213 18.12 14.37 7.65
#